data_4d5e13a1c30da4befdcec3c5afe6f6c9
#
_entry.id   4d5e13a1c30da4befdcec3c5afe6f6c9
#
_cell.length_a   1.000
_cell.length_b   1.000
_cell.length_c   1.000
_cell.angle_alpha   90.00
_cell.angle_beta   90.00
_cell.angle_gamma   90.00
#
_symmetry.space_group_name_H-M   'P 1'
#
loop_
_entity.id
_entity.type
_entity.pdbx_description
1 polymer ?
#
loop_
_entity_poly.entity_id
_entity_poly.type
_entity_poly.pdbx_seq_one_letter_code
_entity_poly.pdbx_strand_id
1 'polypeptide(L)' 'MEILLFNTRDELLRVSLKHVVYFESDGNYTHIHFSNGAKATLLYSLSNMEHLIDEKLRGKVQPFIRIGKKYIVN' A
#
# COMPACT_ATOMS: atom_id res chain seq x y z
N MET A 1 -11.15 -7.93 -3.74
CA MET A 1 -10.52 -6.88 -2.92
C MET A 1 -10.26 -5.66 -3.78
N GLU A 2 -10.14 -4.52 -3.17
CA GLU A 2 -10.14 -3.25 -3.84
C GLU A 2 -8.81 -2.91 -4.53
N ILE A 3 -8.88 -1.97 -5.45
CA ILE A 3 -7.71 -1.47 -6.19
C ILE A 3 -7.44 -0.02 -5.77
N LEU A 4 -6.19 0.27 -5.43
CA LEU A 4 -5.73 1.63 -5.23
C LEU A 4 -5.12 2.15 -6.53
N LEU A 5 -5.37 3.43 -6.84
CA LEU A 5 -4.83 4.09 -8.02
C LEU A 5 -3.91 5.23 -7.58
N PHE A 6 -2.71 5.25 -8.14
CA PHE A 6 -1.73 6.30 -7.88
C PHE A 6 -1.29 6.94 -9.19
N ASN A 7 -1.38 8.27 -9.26
CA ASN A 7 -0.82 9.03 -10.36
C ASN A 7 0.65 9.29 -10.05
N THR A 8 1.53 8.70 -10.84
CA THR A 8 2.96 9.04 -10.78
C THR A 8 3.26 10.02 -11.89
N ARG A 9 4.51 10.52 -11.92
CA ARG A 9 4.92 11.49 -12.95
C ARG A 9 4.69 10.94 -14.35
N ASP A 10 4.97 9.65 -14.56
CA ASP A 10 5.03 9.06 -15.90
C ASP A 10 3.90 8.09 -16.18
N GLU A 11 3.13 7.69 -15.18
CA GLU A 11 2.12 6.66 -15.37
C GLU A 11 1.05 6.65 -14.28
N LEU A 12 0.02 5.87 -14.52
CA LEU A 12 -1.00 5.55 -13.54
C LEU A 12 -0.69 4.15 -13.01
N LEU A 13 -0.36 4.05 -11.71
CA LEU A 13 -0.08 2.78 -11.07
C LEU A 13 -1.35 2.22 -10.42
N ARG A 14 -1.69 0.99 -10.78
CA ARG A 14 -2.82 0.27 -10.18
C ARG A 14 -2.29 -0.77 -9.21
N VAL A 15 -2.77 -0.73 -7.97
CA VAL A 15 -2.35 -1.65 -6.92
C VAL A 15 -3.54 -2.46 -6.46
N SER A 16 -3.54 -3.75 -6.78
CA SER A 16 -4.58 -4.66 -6.31
C SER A 16 -4.22 -5.12 -4.90
N LEU A 17 -5.03 -4.73 -3.92
CA LEU A 17 -4.72 -4.99 -2.51
C LEU A 17 -4.64 -6.49 -2.19
N LYS A 18 -5.39 -7.33 -2.91
CA LYS A 18 -5.35 -8.78 -2.67
C LYS A 18 -3.97 -9.40 -2.98
N HIS A 19 -3.16 -8.71 -3.80
CA HIS A 19 -1.84 -9.20 -4.18
C HIS A 19 -0.72 -8.59 -3.34
N VAL A 20 -1.04 -7.70 -2.41
CA VAL A 20 -0.04 -7.06 -1.56
C VAL A 20 0.25 -7.92 -0.35
N VAL A 21 1.54 -8.20 -0.12
CA VAL A 21 1.99 -8.91 1.08
C VAL A 21 2.24 -7.92 2.20
N TYR A 22 2.98 -6.85 1.92
CA TYR A 22 3.21 -5.81 2.91
C TYR A 22 3.66 -4.51 2.25
N PHE A 23 3.53 -3.41 3.01
CA PHE A 23 4.04 -2.10 2.66
C PHE A 23 5.18 -1.78 3.62
N GLU A 24 6.23 -1.18 3.11
CA GLU A 24 7.42 -0.85 3.90
C GLU A 24 7.77 0.62 3.72
N SER A 25 7.97 1.31 4.84
CA SER A 25 8.41 2.70 4.83
C SER A 25 9.91 2.79 4.60
N ASP A 26 10.32 3.72 3.72
CA ASP A 26 11.73 4.01 3.45
C ASP A 26 11.84 5.52 3.26
N GLY A 27 12.11 6.24 4.34
CA GLY A 27 12.10 7.70 4.32
C GLY A 27 10.75 8.24 3.91
N ASN A 28 10.71 9.01 2.82
CA ASN A 28 9.48 9.57 2.27
C ASN A 28 8.79 8.63 1.28
N TYR A 29 9.38 7.46 1.05
CA TYR A 29 8.86 6.49 0.09
C TYR A 29 8.18 5.33 0.80
N THR A 30 7.27 4.69 0.08
CA THR A 30 6.70 3.41 0.49
C THR A 30 7.02 2.38 -0.60
N HIS A 31 7.58 1.26 -0.17
CA HIS A 31 7.77 0.09 -1.03
C HIS A 31 6.58 -0.85 -0.85
N ILE A 32 5.97 -1.24 -1.95
CA ILE A 32 4.85 -2.18 -1.95
C ILE A 32 5.37 -3.52 -2.42
N HIS A 33 5.28 -4.54 -1.58
CA HIS A 33 5.76 -5.88 -1.89
C HIS A 33 4.59 -6.79 -2.22
N PHE A 34 4.63 -7.37 -3.42
CA PHE A 34 3.55 -8.20 -3.96
C PHE A 34 3.84 -9.69 -3.80
N SER A 35 2.77 -10.50 -3.80
CA SER A 35 2.88 -11.95 -3.61
C SER A 35 3.64 -12.65 -4.73
N ASN A 36 3.74 -12.05 -5.91
CA ASN A 36 4.51 -12.62 -7.02
C ASN A 36 5.99 -12.24 -6.99
N GLY A 37 6.45 -11.57 -5.92
CA GLY A 37 7.82 -11.12 -5.80
C GLY A 37 8.11 -9.76 -6.39
N ALA A 38 7.15 -9.13 -7.05
CA ALA A 38 7.32 -7.79 -7.59
C ALA A 38 7.32 -6.75 -6.47
N LYS A 39 7.89 -5.59 -6.75
CA LYS A 39 7.94 -4.46 -5.83
C LYS A 39 7.66 -3.17 -6.60
N ALA A 40 6.85 -2.30 -6.01
CA ALA A 40 6.64 -0.95 -6.50
C ALA A 40 7.06 0.04 -5.42
N THR A 41 7.63 1.18 -5.84
CA THR A 41 8.07 2.23 -4.91
C THR A 41 7.35 3.52 -5.27
N LEU A 42 6.76 4.15 -4.26
CA LEU A 42 6.02 5.40 -4.43
C LEU A 42 6.53 6.46 -3.47
N LEU A 43 6.55 7.71 -3.92
CA LEU A 43 6.80 8.86 -3.06
C LEU A 43 5.50 9.16 -2.29
N TYR A 44 5.31 8.43 -1.21
CA TYR A 44 4.08 8.45 -0.44
C TYR A 44 4.38 7.94 0.96
N SER A 45 3.90 8.62 2.00
CA SER A 45 4.19 8.20 3.36
C SER A 45 3.39 6.95 3.72
N LEU A 46 3.93 6.16 4.64
CA LEU A 46 3.24 4.97 5.11
C LEU A 46 1.94 5.33 5.85
N SER A 47 1.92 6.45 6.56
CA SER A 47 0.71 6.92 7.25
C SER A 47 -0.37 7.31 6.26
N ASN A 48 -0.02 7.99 5.17
CA ASN A 48 -0.98 8.29 4.11
C ASN A 48 -1.46 7.01 3.42
N MET A 49 -0.58 6.03 3.25
CA MET A 49 -0.95 4.74 2.70
C MET A 49 -1.98 4.04 3.59
N GLU A 50 -1.76 4.08 4.90
CA GLU A 50 -2.69 3.51 5.87
C GLU A 50 -4.07 4.16 5.76
N HIS A 51 -4.12 5.48 5.64
CA HIS A 51 -5.39 6.21 5.47
C HIS A 51 -6.11 5.79 4.19
N LEU A 52 -5.39 5.65 3.09
CA LEU A 52 -5.99 5.21 1.83
C LEU A 52 -6.58 3.81 1.94
N ILE A 53 -5.86 2.90 2.57
CA ILE A 53 -6.32 1.52 2.76
C ILE A 53 -7.58 1.52 3.62
N ASP A 54 -7.55 2.24 4.75
CA ASP A 54 -8.70 2.31 5.66
C ASP A 54 -9.92 2.89 4.96
N GLU A 55 -9.74 3.94 4.18
CA GLU A 55 -10.83 4.56 3.44
C GLU A 55 -11.39 3.63 2.38
N LYS A 56 -10.50 2.96 1.64
CA LYS A 56 -10.89 2.04 0.57
C LYS A 56 -11.64 0.83 1.08
N LEU A 57 -11.25 0.34 2.26
CA LEU A 57 -11.83 -0.85 2.87
C LEU A 57 -12.87 -0.54 3.96
N ARG A 58 -13.32 0.72 4.04
CA ARG A 58 -14.33 1.13 5.01
C ARG A 58 -15.58 0.25 4.90
N GLY A 59 -16.03 -0.28 6.05
CA GLY A 59 -17.20 -1.14 6.09
C GLY A 59 -16.96 -2.56 5.60
N LYS A 60 -15.71 -2.90 5.29
CA LYS A 60 -15.30 -4.22 4.83
C LYS A 60 -14.28 -4.82 5.80
N VAL A 61 -13.99 -6.11 5.63
CA VAL A 61 -12.95 -6.75 6.41
C VAL A 61 -11.61 -6.11 6.06
N GLN A 62 -10.89 -5.66 7.09
CA GLN A 62 -9.59 -5.00 6.94
C GLN A 62 -8.48 -5.97 7.33
N PRO A 63 -7.78 -6.60 6.36
CA PRO A 63 -6.74 -7.58 6.67
C PRO A 63 -5.39 -6.94 6.99
N PHE A 64 -5.21 -5.65 6.70
CA PHE A 64 -3.93 -4.99 6.87
C PHE A 64 -3.75 -4.45 8.27
N ILE A 65 -2.58 -4.69 8.87
CA ILE A 65 -2.27 -4.28 10.23
C ILE A 65 -0.99 -3.44 10.20
N ARG A 66 -1.04 -2.26 10.82
CA ARG A 66 0.13 -1.42 11.00
C ARG A 66 1.04 -2.01 12.08
N ILE A 67 2.30 -2.21 11.75
CA ILE A 67 3.30 -2.70 12.69
C ILE A 67 4.37 -1.61 12.84
N GLY A 68 4.31 -0.88 13.94
CA GLY A 68 5.24 0.19 14.23
C GLY A 68 5.22 1.29 13.18
N LYS A 69 6.39 1.90 12.95
CA LYS A 69 6.53 3.01 12.01
C LYS A 69 6.90 2.55 10.61
N LYS A 70 7.28 1.29 10.44
CA LYS A 70 7.92 0.83 9.22
C LYS A 70 7.06 -0.03 8.32
N TYR A 71 6.11 -0.78 8.87
CA TYR A 71 5.38 -1.78 8.09
C TYR A 71 3.87 -1.71 8.24
N ILE A 72 3.18 -2.04 7.14
CA ILE A 72 1.77 -2.42 7.14
C ILE A 72 1.73 -3.80 6.49
N VAL A 73 1.23 -4.82 7.18
CA VAL A 73 1.24 -6.20 6.69
C VAL A 73 -0.16 -6.76 6.54
N ASN A 74 -0.27 -7.60 5.53
CA ASN A 74 -1.50 -8.33 5.25
C ASN A 74 -1.60 -9.56 6.16
#